data_e86e1340f9bfdc2ca1e993107c86b71e
#
_entry.id   e86e1340f9bfdc2ca1e993107c86b71e
#
_cell.length_a   1.000
_cell.length_b   1.000
_cell.length_c   1.000
_cell.angle_alpha   90.00
_cell.angle_beta   90.00
_cell.angle_gamma   90.00
#
_symmetry.space_group_name_H-M   'P 1'
#
loop_
_entity.id
_entity.type
_entity.pdbx_description
1 polymer ?
#
loop_
_entity_poly.entity_id
_entity_poly.type
_entity_poly.pdbx_seq_one_letter_code
_entity_poly.pdbx_strand_id
1 'polypeptide(L)'
;TAIAIAITAPAGIIDGLPFDEYLSIAAASVTAMKAVALCPAKLGVEREQTAAMRMGSLTHCAILEPDALERRYAPTDLDRRGTKAWDAEALAAGGRELIKRDEWNTALAMRDAVHAHAAASALLADAITERTLTWTDPETGVPCKARLDIYSVCPADLKTTADASPHGWGRAAISSGYYLQAAHYLEGCRACGLNADGMPFIVVEKEFPHVVEVYELDPRLLDITARRRIDYLRAWREALAVRAHGLPLPGYTGGNGIHQLTAPMWAMGE
;
A
#
# COMPACT_ATOMS: atom_id res chain seq x y z
N THR A 1 5.15 -29.83 20.76
CA THR A 1 4.45 -30.13 19.50
C THR A 1 4.17 -28.80 18.82
N ALA A 2 4.96 -28.47 17.79
CA ALA A 2 4.76 -27.27 17.00
C ALA A 2 3.38 -27.37 16.33
N ILE A 3 2.47 -26.49 16.70
CA ILE A 3 1.25 -26.27 15.92
C ILE A 3 1.71 -25.59 14.64
N ALA A 4 1.96 -26.38 13.60
CA ALA A 4 2.09 -25.89 12.25
C ALA A 4 0.70 -25.34 11.89
N ILE A 5 0.54 -24.03 12.00
CA ILE A 5 -0.59 -23.34 11.37
C ILE A 5 -0.32 -23.41 9.87
N ALA A 6 -0.73 -24.51 9.26
CA ALA A 6 -0.79 -24.65 7.83
C ALA A 6 -1.96 -23.78 7.33
N ILE A 7 -1.76 -22.48 7.28
CA ILE A 7 -2.68 -21.57 6.59
C ILE A 7 -2.27 -21.64 5.11
N THR A 8 -2.78 -22.61 4.39
CA THR A 8 -2.70 -22.64 2.93
C THR A 8 -3.82 -21.74 2.42
N ALA A 9 -3.49 -20.53 2.00
CA ALA A 9 -4.37 -19.80 1.11
C ALA A 9 -4.23 -20.43 -0.29
N PRO A 10 -5.27 -21.04 -0.88
CA PRO A 10 -5.19 -21.48 -2.26
C PRO A 10 -4.89 -20.27 -3.14
N ALA A 11 -4.12 -20.48 -4.22
CA ALA A 11 -3.93 -19.42 -5.21
C ALA A 11 -5.29 -19.06 -5.79
N GLY A 12 -5.62 -17.77 -5.73
CA GLY A 12 -6.94 -17.31 -6.15
C GLY A 12 -6.96 -15.83 -6.52
N ILE A 13 -7.88 -15.51 -7.42
CA ILE A 13 -8.20 -14.15 -7.84
C ILE A 13 -9.60 -13.86 -7.30
N ILE A 14 -9.76 -12.74 -6.60
CA ILE A 14 -11.04 -12.29 -6.05
C ILE A 14 -11.26 -10.84 -6.48
N ASP A 15 -12.25 -10.64 -7.35
CA ASP A 15 -12.66 -9.31 -7.79
C ASP A 15 -13.78 -8.78 -6.89
N GLY A 16 -13.79 -7.48 -6.63
CA GLY A 16 -14.83 -6.83 -5.84
C GLY A 16 -14.84 -7.18 -4.34
N LEU A 17 -13.75 -7.77 -3.81
CA LEU A 17 -13.67 -8.06 -2.37
C LEU A 17 -13.66 -6.74 -1.57
N PRO A 18 -14.55 -6.56 -0.57
CA PRO A 18 -14.49 -5.41 0.32
C PRO A 18 -13.13 -5.27 1.03
N PHE A 19 -12.70 -4.03 1.29
CA PHE A 19 -11.35 -3.80 1.84
C PHE A 19 -11.16 -4.36 3.25
N ASP A 20 -12.19 -4.32 4.09
CA ASP A 20 -12.20 -4.92 5.42
C ASP A 20 -12.09 -6.45 5.37
N GLU A 21 -12.75 -7.08 4.40
CA GLU A 21 -12.60 -8.52 4.16
C GLU A 21 -11.19 -8.85 3.66
N TYR A 22 -10.62 -8.04 2.74
CA TYR A 22 -9.22 -8.19 2.35
C TYR A 22 -8.28 -8.08 3.56
N LEU A 23 -8.50 -7.14 4.47
CA LEU A 23 -7.68 -6.99 5.66
C LEU A 23 -7.77 -8.24 6.57
N SER A 24 -8.94 -8.88 6.64
CA SER A 24 -9.17 -10.07 7.49
C SER A 24 -8.47 -11.34 7.00
N ILE A 25 -8.04 -11.40 5.74
CA ILE A 25 -7.32 -12.56 5.21
C ILE A 25 -6.01 -12.75 5.99
N ALA A 26 -5.81 -13.91 6.62
CA ALA A 26 -4.62 -14.24 7.40
C ALA A 26 -3.44 -14.61 6.50
N ALA A 27 -2.86 -13.63 5.82
CA ALA A 27 -1.76 -13.79 4.86
C ALA A 27 -0.80 -12.59 4.90
N ALA A 28 0.44 -12.80 4.48
CA ALA A 28 1.45 -11.76 4.42
C ALA A 28 1.10 -10.72 3.35
N SER A 29 0.99 -9.46 3.75
CA SER A 29 0.93 -8.31 2.84
C SER A 29 2.24 -7.53 2.91
N VAL A 30 2.50 -6.69 1.91
CA VAL A 30 3.70 -5.82 1.89
C VAL A 30 3.79 -4.96 3.16
N THR A 31 2.68 -4.39 3.61
CA THR A 31 2.63 -3.56 4.82
C THR A 31 3.01 -4.37 6.07
N ALA A 32 2.46 -5.58 6.20
CA ALA A 32 2.76 -6.45 7.34
C ALA A 32 4.23 -6.90 7.34
N MET A 33 4.75 -7.33 6.18
CA MET A 33 6.15 -7.72 6.02
C MET A 33 7.11 -6.58 6.38
N LYS A 34 6.86 -5.37 5.84
CA LYS A 34 7.68 -4.18 6.12
C LYS A 34 7.68 -3.81 7.61
N ALA A 35 6.51 -3.88 8.24
CA ALA A 35 6.40 -3.56 9.67
C ALA A 35 7.25 -4.52 10.52
N VAL A 36 7.17 -5.83 10.24
CA VAL A 36 7.93 -6.86 10.96
C VAL A 36 9.43 -6.76 10.69
N ALA A 37 9.82 -6.58 9.42
CA ALA A 37 11.24 -6.45 9.06
C ALA A 37 11.90 -5.22 9.69
N LEU A 38 11.15 -4.14 9.87
CA LEU A 38 11.60 -2.95 10.56
C LEU A 38 11.68 -3.18 12.08
N CYS A 39 10.65 -3.77 12.67
CA CYS A 39 10.52 -3.99 14.10
C CYS A 39 9.43 -5.05 14.35
N PRO A 40 9.79 -6.30 14.71
CA PRO A 40 8.83 -7.37 14.92
C PRO A 40 7.70 -7.02 15.91
N ALA A 41 8.00 -6.23 16.96
CA ALA A 41 7.00 -5.76 17.92
C ALA A 41 5.86 -4.94 17.27
N LYS A 42 6.02 -4.47 16.03
CA LYS A 42 5.00 -3.75 15.26
C LYS A 42 4.04 -4.66 14.47
N LEU A 43 4.18 -5.97 14.60
CA LEU A 43 3.25 -6.91 13.97
C LEU A 43 1.82 -6.66 14.46
N GLY A 44 0.90 -6.34 13.53
CA GLY A 44 -0.52 -6.10 13.83
C GLY A 44 -0.82 -4.79 14.58
N VAL A 45 0.15 -3.88 14.66
CA VAL A 45 -0.10 -2.53 15.20
C VAL A 45 -0.80 -1.70 14.12
N GLU A 46 -2.01 -1.26 14.42
CA GLU A 46 -2.74 -0.32 13.57
C GLU A 46 -2.06 1.04 13.58
N ARG A 47 -2.05 1.70 12.42
CA ARG A 47 -1.53 3.05 12.28
C ARG A 47 -2.68 4.03 12.13
N GLU A 48 -2.61 5.14 12.83
CA GLU A 48 -3.52 6.24 12.59
C GLU A 48 -3.39 6.76 11.14
N GLN A 49 -4.53 7.01 10.53
CA GLN A 49 -4.57 7.53 9.18
C GLN A 49 -4.14 9.01 9.17
N THR A 50 -3.03 9.29 8.49
CA THR A 50 -2.55 10.66 8.31
C THR A 50 -3.37 11.42 7.26
N ALA A 51 -3.28 12.76 7.24
CA ALA A 51 -3.91 13.57 6.20
C ALA A 51 -3.45 13.17 4.78
N ALA A 52 -2.16 12.82 4.62
CA ALA A 52 -1.63 12.35 3.35
C ALA A 52 -2.24 11.00 2.93
N MET A 53 -2.47 10.08 3.88
CA MET A 53 -3.12 8.80 3.61
C MET A 53 -4.60 8.99 3.25
N ARG A 54 -5.33 9.88 3.94
CA ARG A 54 -6.73 10.21 3.59
C ARG A 54 -6.85 10.76 2.18
N MET A 55 -5.99 11.73 1.82
CA MET A 55 -5.96 12.27 0.46
C MET A 55 -5.65 11.17 -0.58
N GLY A 56 -4.71 10.28 -0.27
CA GLY A 56 -4.42 9.11 -1.11
C GLY A 56 -5.67 8.23 -1.29
N SER A 57 -6.34 7.82 -0.20
CA SER A 57 -7.54 6.99 -0.26
C SER A 57 -8.69 7.65 -1.03
N LEU A 58 -8.92 8.95 -0.83
CA LEU A 58 -9.92 9.71 -1.57
C LEU A 58 -9.61 9.75 -3.08
N THR A 59 -8.34 10.02 -3.43
CA THR A 59 -7.89 10.07 -4.83
C THR A 59 -7.98 8.70 -5.49
N HIS A 60 -7.56 7.63 -4.82
CA HIS A 60 -7.73 6.26 -5.30
C HIS A 60 -9.19 5.95 -5.57
N CYS A 61 -10.09 6.25 -4.64
CA CYS A 61 -11.52 6.04 -4.83
C CYS A 61 -12.06 6.84 -6.02
N ALA A 62 -11.66 8.10 -6.16
CA ALA A 62 -12.11 8.96 -7.26
C ALA A 62 -11.68 8.46 -8.65
N ILE A 63 -10.54 7.78 -8.75
CA ILE A 63 -9.96 7.29 -10.01
C ILE A 63 -10.38 5.84 -10.28
N LEU A 64 -10.28 4.97 -9.26
CA LEU A 64 -10.39 3.52 -9.44
C LEU A 64 -11.81 2.99 -9.17
N GLU A 65 -12.57 3.68 -8.34
CA GLU A 65 -13.93 3.28 -7.91
C GLU A 65 -14.90 4.48 -7.95
N PRO A 66 -15.05 5.19 -9.10
CA PRO A 66 -15.82 6.44 -9.16
C PRO A 66 -17.27 6.26 -8.69
N ASP A 67 -17.89 5.12 -8.94
CA ASP A 67 -19.25 4.81 -8.48
C ASP A 67 -19.36 4.66 -6.95
N ALA A 68 -18.25 4.42 -6.26
CA ALA A 68 -18.20 4.31 -4.81
C ALA A 68 -17.91 5.65 -4.13
N LEU A 69 -17.47 6.67 -4.86
CA LEU A 69 -16.97 7.91 -4.30
C LEU A 69 -18.02 8.60 -3.41
N GLU A 70 -19.21 8.87 -3.93
CA GLU A 70 -20.29 9.52 -3.18
C GLU A 70 -20.94 8.61 -2.12
N ARG A 71 -20.77 7.28 -2.25
CA ARG A 71 -21.23 6.35 -1.23
C ARG A 71 -20.30 6.30 -0.02
N ARG A 72 -19.00 6.51 -0.22
CA ARG A 72 -17.98 6.44 0.85
C ARG A 72 -17.70 7.80 1.48
N TYR A 73 -17.81 8.88 0.71
CA TYR A 73 -17.39 10.21 1.13
C TYR A 73 -18.51 11.24 1.00
N ALA A 74 -18.50 12.23 1.89
CA ALA A 74 -19.42 13.36 1.85
C ALA A 74 -18.61 14.67 1.96
N PRO A 75 -18.62 15.53 0.91
CA PRO A 75 -17.93 16.81 0.99
C PRO A 75 -18.66 17.81 1.90
N THR A 76 -17.89 18.59 2.69
CA THR A 76 -18.39 19.63 3.58
C THR A 76 -17.63 20.94 3.37
N ASP A 77 -18.31 22.04 3.64
CA ASP A 77 -17.74 23.39 3.62
C ASP A 77 -17.19 23.83 5.01
N LEU A 78 -17.18 22.90 5.98
CA LEU A 78 -16.58 23.15 7.30
C LEU A 78 -15.05 23.08 7.23
N ASP A 79 -14.39 24.15 7.71
CA ASP A 79 -12.92 24.28 7.65
C ASP A 79 -12.16 23.45 8.69
N ARG A 80 -12.78 23.13 9.83
CA ARG A 80 -12.10 22.50 10.97
C ARG A 80 -12.73 21.17 11.35
N ARG A 81 -11.90 20.11 11.28
CA ARG A 81 -12.20 18.80 11.87
C ARG A 81 -12.18 18.89 13.40
N GLY A 82 -12.89 17.98 14.09
CA GLY A 82 -12.91 17.89 15.55
C GLY A 82 -13.65 19.04 16.23
N THR A 83 -14.63 19.66 15.57
CA THR A 83 -15.55 20.62 16.13
C THR A 83 -16.93 20.01 16.30
N LYS A 84 -17.76 20.57 17.20
CA LYS A 84 -19.16 20.12 17.35
C LYS A 84 -19.96 20.17 16.05
N ALA A 85 -19.70 21.17 15.20
CA ALA A 85 -20.33 21.27 13.87
C ALA A 85 -19.89 20.13 12.97
N TRP A 86 -18.59 19.82 12.96
CA TRP A 86 -18.02 18.68 12.22
C TRP A 86 -18.65 17.36 12.67
N ASP A 87 -18.72 17.12 13.98
CA ASP A 87 -19.25 15.87 14.54
C ASP A 87 -20.74 15.71 14.21
N ALA A 88 -21.51 16.79 14.25
CA ALA A 88 -22.93 16.78 13.88
C ALA A 88 -23.13 16.47 12.38
N GLU A 89 -22.34 17.07 11.49
CA GLU A 89 -22.42 16.82 10.05
C GLU A 89 -21.91 15.41 9.69
N ALA A 90 -20.85 14.93 10.35
CA ALA A 90 -20.36 13.56 10.19
C ALA A 90 -21.43 12.53 10.59
N LEU A 91 -22.16 12.77 11.67
CA LEU A 91 -23.29 11.93 12.05
C LEU A 91 -24.41 11.96 10.99
N ALA A 92 -24.72 13.13 10.43
CA ALA A 92 -25.71 13.29 9.37
C ALA A 92 -25.28 12.68 8.03
N ALA A 93 -23.97 12.49 7.82
CA ALA A 93 -23.42 11.87 6.62
C ALA A 93 -23.76 10.37 6.52
N GLY A 94 -24.30 9.74 7.57
CA GLY A 94 -24.84 8.38 7.50
C GLY A 94 -23.79 7.31 7.27
N GLY A 95 -22.63 7.42 7.92
CA GLY A 95 -21.49 6.47 7.80
C GLY A 95 -20.50 6.79 6.69
N ARG A 96 -20.75 7.82 5.88
CA ARG A 96 -19.77 8.32 4.89
C ARG A 96 -18.70 9.14 5.62
N GLU A 97 -17.45 9.03 5.16
CA GLU A 97 -16.36 9.86 5.67
C GLU A 97 -16.55 11.31 5.23
N LEU A 98 -16.56 12.25 6.21
CA LEU A 98 -16.70 13.67 5.93
C LEU A 98 -15.36 14.24 5.43
N ILE A 99 -15.36 14.84 4.23
CA ILE A 99 -14.19 15.37 3.54
C ILE A 99 -14.37 16.87 3.32
N LYS A 100 -13.33 17.66 3.55
CA LYS A 100 -13.36 19.10 3.22
C LYS A 100 -13.55 19.31 1.72
N ARG A 101 -14.25 20.39 1.37
CA ARG A 101 -14.53 20.73 -0.03
C ARG A 101 -13.27 20.93 -0.86
N ASP A 102 -12.22 21.51 -0.31
CA ASP A 102 -10.93 21.69 -0.96
C ASP A 102 -10.23 20.34 -1.22
N GLU A 103 -10.21 19.44 -0.24
CA GLU A 103 -9.67 18.08 -0.41
C GLU A 103 -10.44 17.29 -1.48
N TRP A 104 -11.77 17.41 -1.49
CA TRP A 104 -12.62 16.79 -2.52
C TRP A 104 -12.31 17.32 -3.91
N ASN A 105 -12.26 18.63 -4.07
CA ASN A 105 -11.95 19.25 -5.36
C ASN A 105 -10.54 18.90 -5.85
N THR A 106 -9.57 18.85 -4.95
CA THR A 106 -8.19 18.41 -5.25
C THR A 106 -8.18 16.97 -5.75
N ALA A 107 -8.91 16.05 -5.12
CA ALA A 107 -8.97 14.66 -5.57
C ALA A 107 -9.62 14.54 -6.96
N LEU A 108 -10.66 15.32 -7.25
CA LEU A 108 -11.28 15.36 -8.58
C LEU A 108 -10.33 15.94 -9.62
N ALA A 109 -9.58 16.99 -9.31
CA ALA A 109 -8.59 17.57 -10.22
C ALA A 109 -7.44 16.58 -10.51
N MET A 110 -6.94 15.86 -9.50
CA MET A 110 -5.97 14.78 -9.72
C MET A 110 -6.54 13.66 -10.59
N ARG A 111 -7.79 13.26 -10.38
CA ARG A 111 -8.48 12.29 -11.25
C ARG A 111 -8.49 12.74 -12.71
N ASP A 112 -8.90 13.99 -12.93
CA ASP A 112 -9.01 14.53 -14.27
C ASP A 112 -7.64 14.63 -14.96
N ALA A 113 -6.58 14.98 -14.20
CA ALA A 113 -5.20 14.98 -14.69
C ALA A 113 -4.72 13.56 -15.07
N VAL A 114 -5.03 12.55 -14.26
CA VAL A 114 -4.68 11.14 -14.55
C VAL A 114 -5.40 10.66 -15.82
N HIS A 115 -6.69 10.95 -15.99
CA HIS A 115 -7.44 10.58 -17.19
C HIS A 115 -6.99 11.33 -18.44
N ALA A 116 -6.46 12.55 -18.29
CA ALA A 116 -5.91 13.32 -19.41
C ALA A 116 -4.53 12.83 -19.85
N HIS A 117 -3.80 12.09 -19.00
CA HIS A 117 -2.47 11.56 -19.31
C HIS A 117 -2.57 10.27 -20.15
N ALA A 118 -2.06 10.28 -21.37
CA ALA A 118 -2.29 9.22 -22.36
C ALA A 118 -1.89 7.81 -21.85
N ALA A 119 -0.69 7.66 -21.24
CA ALA A 119 -0.22 6.37 -20.75
C ALA A 119 -1.02 5.91 -19.51
N ALA A 120 -1.37 6.82 -18.61
CA ALA A 120 -2.18 6.49 -17.44
C ALA A 120 -3.61 6.08 -17.84
N SER A 121 -4.22 6.81 -18.75
CA SER A 121 -5.54 6.50 -19.30
C SER A 121 -5.56 5.13 -20.01
N ALA A 122 -4.49 4.79 -20.75
CA ALA A 122 -4.36 3.48 -21.39
C ALA A 122 -4.28 2.33 -20.38
N LEU A 123 -3.61 2.52 -19.23
CA LEU A 123 -3.55 1.52 -18.14
C LEU A 123 -4.90 1.34 -17.42
N LEU A 124 -5.72 2.40 -17.40
CA LEU A 124 -7.05 2.37 -16.78
C LEU A 124 -8.13 1.84 -17.72
N ALA A 125 -7.88 1.82 -19.04
CA ALA A 125 -8.84 1.34 -20.02
C ALA A 125 -9.16 -0.14 -19.79
N ASP A 126 -10.44 -0.47 -19.65
CA ASP A 126 -10.94 -1.83 -19.41
C ASP A 126 -10.28 -2.55 -18.21
N ALA A 127 -9.71 -1.79 -17.28
CA ALA A 127 -9.03 -2.34 -16.13
C ALA A 127 -10.01 -2.90 -15.09
N ILE A 128 -9.62 -4.01 -14.48
CA ILE A 128 -10.23 -4.49 -13.24
C ILE A 128 -9.48 -3.79 -12.10
N THR A 129 -10.21 -3.02 -11.31
CA THR A 129 -9.63 -2.27 -10.19
C THR A 129 -9.80 -3.03 -8.88
N GLU A 130 -8.91 -2.76 -7.92
CA GLU A 130 -8.97 -3.31 -6.56
C GLU A 130 -9.02 -4.85 -6.52
N ARG A 131 -8.34 -5.51 -7.47
CA ARG A 131 -8.30 -6.97 -7.59
C ARG A 131 -7.46 -7.59 -6.50
N THR A 132 -8.03 -8.51 -5.72
CA THR A 132 -7.32 -9.25 -4.67
C THR A 132 -6.72 -10.54 -5.22
N LEU A 133 -5.47 -10.78 -4.87
CA LEU A 133 -4.74 -12.02 -5.13
C LEU A 133 -4.39 -12.69 -3.80
N THR A 134 -4.51 -14.02 -3.77
CA THR A 134 -4.01 -14.86 -2.67
C THR A 134 -3.18 -16.00 -3.24
N TRP A 135 -2.07 -16.33 -2.61
CA TRP A 135 -1.23 -17.46 -3.00
C TRP A 135 -0.38 -17.95 -1.84
N THR A 136 0.21 -19.11 -2.00
CA THR A 136 1.28 -19.59 -1.10
C THR A 136 2.62 -19.37 -1.80
N ASP A 137 3.52 -18.65 -1.14
CA ASP A 137 4.85 -18.43 -1.68
C ASP A 137 5.60 -19.77 -1.85
N PRO A 138 6.11 -20.10 -3.05
CA PRO A 138 6.62 -21.43 -3.32
C PRO A 138 7.95 -21.75 -2.58
N GLU A 139 8.74 -20.73 -2.23
CA GLU A 139 10.00 -20.93 -1.54
C GLU A 139 9.84 -21.03 -0.03
N THR A 140 8.96 -20.21 0.54
CA THR A 140 8.81 -20.10 2.00
C THR A 140 7.62 -20.86 2.55
N GLY A 141 6.65 -21.25 1.72
CA GLY A 141 5.38 -21.81 2.16
C GLY A 141 4.48 -20.81 2.91
N VAL A 142 4.81 -19.52 2.87
CA VAL A 142 4.03 -18.47 3.55
C VAL A 142 2.81 -18.12 2.71
N PRO A 143 1.59 -18.09 3.31
CA PRO A 143 0.43 -17.53 2.64
C PRO A 143 0.59 -16.03 2.44
N CYS A 144 0.34 -15.58 1.21
CA CYS A 144 0.54 -14.22 0.74
C CYS A 144 -0.76 -13.63 0.20
N LYS A 145 -0.90 -12.32 0.29
CA LYS A 145 -1.99 -11.57 -0.34
C LYS A 145 -1.50 -10.27 -0.92
N ALA A 146 -2.13 -9.86 -2.02
CA ALA A 146 -1.97 -8.54 -2.63
C ALA A 146 -3.34 -8.00 -3.04
N ARG A 147 -3.44 -6.67 -3.15
CA ARG A 147 -4.59 -6.01 -3.75
C ARG A 147 -4.03 -5.07 -4.81
N LEU A 148 -4.28 -5.42 -6.06
CA LEU A 148 -3.83 -4.65 -7.21
C LEU A 148 -4.77 -3.45 -7.39
N ASP A 149 -4.22 -2.26 -7.43
CA ASP A 149 -5.00 -1.06 -7.73
C ASP A 149 -5.63 -1.16 -9.12
N ILE A 150 -4.84 -1.62 -10.10
CA ILE A 150 -5.20 -1.70 -11.50
C ILE A 150 -4.68 -3.03 -12.07
N TYR A 151 -5.52 -3.72 -12.83
CA TYR A 151 -5.10 -4.83 -13.67
C TYR A 151 -5.83 -4.78 -15.02
N SER A 152 -5.07 -4.53 -16.08
CA SER A 152 -5.55 -4.63 -17.48
C SER A 152 -4.70 -5.67 -18.22
N VAL A 153 -3.73 -5.23 -19.02
CA VAL A 153 -2.75 -6.11 -19.67
C VAL A 153 -1.61 -6.52 -18.72
N CYS A 154 -1.35 -5.75 -17.68
CA CYS A 154 -0.41 -6.01 -16.59
C CYS A 154 -0.91 -5.35 -15.30
N PRO A 155 -0.36 -5.73 -14.12
CA PRO A 155 -0.65 -4.99 -12.90
C PRO A 155 -0.07 -3.58 -12.98
N ALA A 156 -0.80 -2.59 -12.48
CA ALA A 156 -0.31 -1.23 -12.30
C ALA A 156 -0.78 -0.68 -10.94
N ASP A 157 -0.15 0.38 -10.48
CA ASP A 157 -0.42 0.94 -9.16
C ASP A 157 -0.49 2.48 -9.23
N LEU A 158 -1.38 3.06 -8.45
CA LEU A 158 -1.60 4.50 -8.39
C LEU A 158 -0.96 5.09 -7.14
N LYS A 159 -0.19 6.16 -7.31
CA LYS A 159 0.43 6.85 -6.17
C LYS A 159 0.24 8.35 -6.23
N THR A 160 -0.17 8.93 -5.12
CA THR A 160 -0.11 10.38 -4.92
C THR A 160 1.24 10.77 -4.30
N THR A 161 1.87 11.81 -4.81
CA THR A 161 3.18 12.28 -4.35
C THR A 161 3.20 13.79 -4.11
N ALA A 162 4.26 14.27 -3.49
CA ALA A 162 4.60 15.70 -3.45
C ALA A 162 5.49 16.13 -4.61
N ASP A 163 6.22 15.16 -5.21
CA ASP A 163 7.17 15.40 -6.30
C ASP A 163 7.17 14.18 -7.23
N ALA A 164 6.62 14.35 -8.43
CA ALA A 164 6.56 13.31 -9.46
C ALA A 164 7.79 13.33 -10.37
N SER A 165 8.77 14.22 -10.18
CA SER A 165 10.00 14.21 -10.97
C SER A 165 10.75 12.88 -10.85
N PRO A 166 11.57 12.49 -11.84
CA PRO A 166 12.35 11.25 -11.77
C PRO A 166 13.21 11.15 -10.49
N HIS A 167 13.73 12.27 -10.00
CA HIS A 167 14.53 12.32 -8.78
C HIS A 167 13.67 12.17 -7.51
N GLY A 168 12.59 12.95 -7.40
CA GLY A 168 11.67 12.92 -6.27
C GLY A 168 10.98 11.56 -6.13
N TRP A 169 10.40 11.08 -7.24
CA TRP A 169 9.75 9.79 -7.28
C TRP A 169 10.72 8.64 -7.04
N GLY A 170 11.93 8.65 -7.64
CA GLY A 170 12.95 7.62 -7.43
C GLY A 170 13.31 7.45 -5.95
N ARG A 171 13.48 8.57 -5.23
CA ARG A 171 13.69 8.55 -3.77
C ARG A 171 12.48 8.01 -3.00
N ALA A 172 11.28 8.44 -3.37
CA ALA A 172 10.04 7.99 -2.76
C ALA A 172 9.82 6.48 -2.99
N ALA A 173 10.09 5.97 -4.18
CA ALA A 173 9.96 4.56 -4.52
C ALA A 173 10.83 3.65 -3.65
N ILE A 174 12.06 4.10 -3.35
CA ILE A 174 12.99 3.39 -2.46
C ILE A 174 12.53 3.49 -1.00
N SER A 175 12.33 4.71 -0.50
CA SER A 175 12.04 4.96 0.91
C SER A 175 10.68 4.42 1.36
N SER A 176 9.69 4.43 0.47
CA SER A 176 8.36 3.87 0.71
C SER A 176 8.29 2.36 0.48
N GLY A 177 9.32 1.77 -0.13
CA GLY A 177 9.40 0.32 -0.40
C GLY A 177 8.48 -0.12 -1.55
N TYR A 178 8.30 0.70 -2.58
CA TYR A 178 7.50 0.33 -3.75
C TYR A 178 8.15 -0.76 -4.58
N TYR A 179 9.48 -0.90 -4.57
CA TYR A 179 10.17 -2.06 -5.13
C TYR A 179 9.76 -3.38 -4.47
N LEU A 180 9.59 -3.39 -3.14
CA LEU A 180 9.08 -4.57 -2.43
C LEU A 180 7.61 -4.84 -2.79
N GLN A 181 6.81 -3.77 -2.95
CA GLN A 181 5.42 -3.89 -3.39
C GLN A 181 5.36 -4.52 -4.78
N ALA A 182 6.11 -3.99 -5.74
CA ALA A 182 6.15 -4.53 -7.10
C ALA A 182 6.61 -5.98 -7.12
N ALA A 183 7.72 -6.32 -6.44
CA ALA A 183 8.22 -7.68 -6.37
C ALA A 183 7.20 -8.67 -5.78
N HIS A 184 6.45 -8.25 -4.76
CA HIS A 184 5.43 -9.07 -4.12
C HIS A 184 4.19 -9.24 -5.01
N TYR A 185 3.74 -8.17 -5.67
CA TYR A 185 2.56 -8.17 -6.53
C TYR A 185 2.80 -8.96 -7.81
N LEU A 186 3.98 -8.80 -8.44
CA LEU A 186 4.37 -9.58 -9.61
C LEU A 186 4.46 -11.08 -9.31
N GLU A 187 4.95 -11.46 -8.12
CA GLU A 187 4.92 -12.86 -7.70
C GLU A 187 3.50 -13.38 -7.52
N GLY A 188 2.60 -12.59 -6.91
CA GLY A 188 1.19 -12.93 -6.81
C GLY A 188 0.53 -13.11 -8.18
N CYS A 189 0.84 -12.23 -9.14
CA CYS A 189 0.38 -12.37 -10.52
C CYS A 189 0.85 -13.69 -11.15
N ARG A 190 2.16 -14.01 -11.05
CA ARG A 190 2.70 -15.28 -11.57
C ARG A 190 2.02 -16.48 -10.93
N ALA A 191 1.88 -16.47 -9.61
CA ALA A 191 1.25 -17.57 -8.87
C ALA A 191 -0.22 -17.77 -9.25
N CYS A 192 -0.92 -16.70 -9.64
CA CYS A 192 -2.31 -16.73 -10.09
C CYS A 192 -2.48 -16.88 -11.63
N GLY A 193 -1.39 -17.08 -12.38
CA GLY A 193 -1.42 -17.24 -13.85
C GLY A 193 -1.73 -15.94 -14.61
N LEU A 194 -1.50 -14.79 -13.99
CA LEU A 194 -1.66 -13.48 -14.61
C LEU A 194 -0.34 -13.00 -15.23
N ASN A 195 -0.42 -12.10 -16.23
CA ASN A 195 0.78 -11.44 -16.76
C ASN A 195 1.48 -10.63 -15.66
N ALA A 196 2.79 -10.78 -15.59
CA ALA A 196 3.67 -10.19 -14.58
C ALA A 196 4.99 -9.67 -15.19
N ASP A 197 4.96 -9.24 -16.45
CA ASP A 197 6.17 -8.78 -17.17
C ASP A 197 6.64 -7.41 -16.66
N GLY A 198 5.74 -6.61 -16.10
CA GLY A 198 6.03 -5.30 -15.52
C GLY A 198 4.93 -4.85 -14.57
N MET A 199 5.20 -3.78 -13.82
CA MET A 199 4.25 -3.11 -12.95
C MET A 199 4.52 -1.61 -12.99
N PRO A 200 3.94 -0.88 -13.95
CA PRO A 200 4.05 0.58 -13.98
C PRO A 200 3.33 1.23 -12.80
N PHE A 201 3.85 2.38 -12.38
CA PHE A 201 3.27 3.24 -11.37
C PHE A 201 2.75 4.52 -12.03
N ILE A 202 1.46 4.79 -11.89
CA ILE A 202 0.85 6.08 -12.20
C ILE A 202 1.08 6.98 -10.99
N VAL A 203 1.79 8.07 -11.18
CA VAL A 203 2.20 8.98 -10.11
C VAL A 203 1.61 10.35 -10.37
N VAL A 204 0.78 10.85 -9.43
CA VAL A 204 0.14 12.16 -9.55
C VAL A 204 0.53 13.08 -8.39
N GLU A 205 0.89 14.32 -8.70
CA GLU A 205 1.19 15.33 -7.68
C GLU A 205 -0.08 15.87 -7.02
N LYS A 206 -0.02 16.06 -5.69
CA LYS A 206 -1.11 16.65 -4.92
C LYS A 206 -1.29 18.14 -5.16
N GLU A 207 -0.18 18.83 -5.47
CA GLU A 207 -0.18 20.27 -5.72
C GLU A 207 -0.49 20.57 -7.18
N PHE A 208 -1.18 21.68 -7.43
CA PHE A 208 -1.43 22.19 -8.78
C PHE A 208 -0.10 22.40 -9.51
N PRO A 209 0.03 22.01 -10.79
CA PRO A 209 -1.01 21.60 -11.75
C PRO A 209 -1.34 20.10 -11.76
N HIS A 210 -1.01 19.32 -10.70
CA HIS A 210 -1.24 17.88 -10.60
C HIS A 210 -0.50 17.10 -11.69
N VAL A 211 0.80 17.33 -11.80
CA VAL A 211 1.66 16.66 -12.79
C VAL A 211 1.49 15.14 -12.66
N VAL A 212 1.29 14.48 -13.79
CA VAL A 212 1.15 13.02 -13.86
C VAL A 212 2.32 12.45 -14.65
N GLU A 213 2.94 11.44 -14.10
CA GLU A 213 3.98 10.65 -14.75
C GLU A 213 3.69 9.15 -14.60
N VAL A 214 4.20 8.35 -15.52
CA VAL A 214 4.10 6.89 -15.45
C VAL A 214 5.50 6.30 -15.47
N TYR A 215 5.84 5.56 -14.43
CA TYR A 215 7.19 5.00 -14.26
C TYR A 215 7.18 3.49 -14.16
N GLU A 216 8.13 2.86 -14.79
CA GLU A 216 8.56 1.51 -14.47
C GLU A 216 9.78 1.55 -13.53
N LEU A 217 9.89 0.58 -12.64
CA LEU A 217 11.01 0.49 -11.72
C LEU A 217 12.24 -0.13 -12.40
N ASP A 218 13.44 0.27 -11.97
CA ASP A 218 14.70 -0.33 -12.47
C ASP A 218 14.68 -1.85 -12.25
N PRO A 219 14.73 -2.66 -13.30
CA PRO A 219 14.60 -4.11 -13.21
C PRO A 219 15.70 -4.75 -12.36
N ARG A 220 16.90 -4.19 -12.34
CA ARG A 220 18.02 -4.73 -11.53
C ARG A 220 17.73 -4.61 -10.04
N LEU A 221 17.16 -3.45 -9.60
CA LEU A 221 16.78 -3.28 -8.19
C LEU A 221 15.53 -4.08 -7.86
N LEU A 222 14.63 -4.25 -8.81
CA LEU A 222 13.45 -5.11 -8.66
C LEU A 222 13.87 -6.56 -8.42
N ASP A 223 14.83 -7.11 -9.18
CA ASP A 223 15.38 -8.45 -9.00
C ASP A 223 16.06 -8.64 -7.64
N ILE A 224 16.84 -7.64 -7.20
CA ILE A 224 17.45 -7.66 -5.86
C ILE A 224 16.39 -7.69 -4.79
N THR A 225 15.34 -6.90 -4.95
CA THR A 225 14.25 -6.80 -3.99
C THR A 225 13.37 -8.05 -3.98
N ALA A 226 13.17 -8.69 -5.13
CA ALA A 226 12.46 -9.97 -5.22
C ALA A 226 13.15 -11.05 -4.37
N ARG A 227 14.48 -11.12 -4.38
CA ARG A 227 15.24 -12.02 -3.50
C ARG A 227 15.11 -11.64 -2.02
N ARG A 228 15.23 -10.35 -1.69
CA ARG A 228 15.05 -9.86 -0.32
C ARG A 228 13.64 -10.08 0.23
N ARG A 229 12.62 -10.10 -0.63
CA ARG A 229 11.23 -10.41 -0.25
C ARG A 229 11.12 -11.73 0.52
N ILE A 230 11.95 -12.71 0.16
CA ILE A 230 11.98 -14.01 0.84
C ILE A 230 12.39 -13.87 2.32
N ASP A 231 13.36 -13.02 2.62
CA ASP A 231 13.78 -12.76 4.01
C ASP A 231 12.67 -12.04 4.80
N TYR A 232 11.95 -11.11 4.15
CA TYR A 232 10.77 -10.46 4.77
C TYR A 232 9.66 -11.47 5.08
N LEU A 233 9.40 -12.43 4.20
CA LEU A 233 8.42 -13.50 4.44
C LEU A 233 8.85 -14.43 5.57
N ARG A 234 10.13 -14.80 5.63
CA ARG A 234 10.69 -15.61 6.72
C ARG A 234 10.54 -14.90 8.07
N ALA A 235 10.93 -13.61 8.12
CA ALA A 235 10.79 -12.80 9.32
C ALA A 235 9.32 -12.67 9.78
N TRP A 236 8.39 -12.48 8.83
CA TRP A 236 6.96 -12.41 9.14
C TRP A 236 6.43 -13.73 9.73
N ARG A 237 6.79 -14.87 9.14
CA ARG A 237 6.42 -16.19 9.64
C ARG A 237 6.99 -16.46 11.04
N GLU A 238 8.25 -16.11 11.25
CA GLU A 238 8.92 -16.27 12.56
C GLU A 238 8.23 -15.41 13.64
N ALA A 239 7.91 -14.15 13.33
CA ALA A 239 7.19 -13.28 14.25
C ALA A 239 5.80 -13.83 14.61
N LEU A 240 5.07 -14.42 13.64
CA LEU A 240 3.81 -15.10 13.95
C LEU A 240 3.99 -16.32 14.83
N ALA A 241 5.03 -17.12 14.63
CA ALA A 241 5.32 -18.29 15.46
C ALA A 241 5.64 -17.87 16.90
N VAL A 242 6.48 -16.85 17.09
CA VAL A 242 6.80 -16.29 18.42
C VAL A 242 5.52 -15.80 19.12
N ARG A 243 4.66 -15.06 18.42
CA ARG A 243 3.39 -14.58 18.96
C ARG A 243 2.43 -15.72 19.33
N ALA A 244 2.35 -16.77 18.51
CA ALA A 244 1.50 -17.93 18.76
C ALA A 244 1.89 -18.69 20.03
N HIS A 245 3.15 -18.60 20.44
CA HIS A 245 3.65 -19.12 21.72
C HIS A 245 3.45 -18.17 22.90
N GLY A 246 2.78 -17.02 22.70
CA GLY A 246 2.58 -16.02 23.76
C GLY A 246 3.86 -15.27 24.15
N LEU A 247 4.92 -15.35 23.36
CA LEU A 247 6.19 -14.70 23.62
C LEU A 247 6.18 -13.26 23.11
N PRO A 248 6.87 -12.34 23.81
CA PRO A 248 7.01 -10.96 23.35
C PRO A 248 7.87 -10.90 22.09
N LEU A 249 7.43 -10.09 21.12
CA LEU A 249 8.20 -9.82 19.93
C LEU A 249 9.30 -8.79 20.20
N PRO A 250 10.52 -8.98 19.66
CA PRO A 250 11.62 -8.07 19.91
C PRO A 250 11.39 -6.69 19.25
N GLY A 251 11.95 -5.65 19.90
CA GLY A 251 12.02 -4.29 19.38
C GLY A 251 13.09 -4.16 18.27
N TYR A 252 13.45 -2.91 17.94
CA TYR A 252 14.37 -2.58 16.84
C TYR A 252 15.75 -3.23 16.93
N THR A 253 16.25 -3.45 18.14
CA THR A 253 17.61 -3.96 18.37
C THR A 253 17.64 -5.45 18.70
N GLY A 254 16.47 -6.08 18.77
CA GLY A 254 16.34 -7.49 19.12
C GLY A 254 16.60 -7.84 20.61
N GLY A 255 16.97 -6.84 21.43
CA GLY A 255 17.34 -7.07 22.83
C GLY A 255 16.74 -6.04 23.79
N ASN A 256 16.91 -6.29 25.10
CA ASN A 256 16.45 -5.43 26.20
C ASN A 256 17.59 -4.63 26.84
N GLY A 257 18.78 -4.62 26.23
CA GLY A 257 19.97 -3.95 26.75
C GLY A 257 20.07 -2.46 26.36
N ILE A 258 21.12 -1.84 26.86
CA ILE A 258 21.52 -0.50 26.42
C ILE A 258 22.33 -0.64 25.13
N HIS A 259 21.93 0.08 24.10
CA HIS A 259 22.56 0.06 22.78
C HIS A 259 23.24 1.39 22.49
N GLN A 260 24.49 1.33 22.05
CA GLN A 260 25.20 2.51 21.61
C GLN A 260 24.70 2.94 20.22
N LEU A 261 24.30 4.19 20.08
CA LEU A 261 23.97 4.78 18.77
C LEU A 261 25.25 5.21 18.06
N THR A 262 25.36 4.81 16.80
CA THR A 262 26.39 5.36 15.92
C THR A 262 25.89 6.68 15.34
N ALA A 263 26.66 7.74 15.53
CA ALA A 263 26.34 9.03 14.93
C ALA A 263 26.43 8.94 13.40
N PRO A 264 25.49 9.55 12.67
CA PRO A 264 25.58 9.62 11.21
C PRO A 264 26.78 10.49 10.78
N MET A 265 27.43 10.15 9.66
CA MET A 265 28.67 10.81 9.22
C MET A 265 28.53 12.32 9.05
N TRP A 266 27.38 12.80 8.57
CA TRP A 266 27.10 14.24 8.45
C TRP A 266 27.12 14.98 9.80
N ALA A 267 26.85 14.30 10.92
CA ALA A 267 26.90 14.88 12.25
C ALA A 267 28.33 14.92 12.84
N MET A 268 29.27 14.24 12.20
CA MET A 268 30.68 14.22 12.61
C MET A 268 31.55 15.23 11.84
N GLY A 269 30.93 16.01 10.92
CA GLY A 269 31.62 17.10 10.21
C GLY A 269 32.48 16.63 9.04
N GLU A 270 32.24 15.41 8.51
CA GLU A 270 32.88 14.90 7.30
C GLU A 270 31.95 15.00 6.08
#